data_3de421bcdbb0c0a1f47538cbca5dacb8
#
_entry.id   3de421bcdbb0c0a1f47538cbca5dacb8
#
_cell.length_a   1.000
_cell.length_b   1.000
_cell.length_c   1.000
_cell.angle_alpha   90.00
_cell.angle_beta   90.00
_cell.angle_gamma   90.00
#
_symmetry.space_group_name_H-M   'P 1'
#
loop_
_entity.id
_entity.type
_entity.pdbx_description
1 polymer ?
#
loop_
_entity_poly.entity_id
_entity_poly.type
_entity_poly.pdbx_seq_one_letter_code
_entity_poly.pdbx_strand_id
1 'polypeptide(L)'
;MSVGKTSGNRLLMDLALANVPDRPQCLYEAKHVTTLLGLVEAGLGVAAVPSLAMPGKDHPTLVSIPLVEPIVTRQMGLIKRRGKTLSPAAQQLYDLLVATRSARPRSAPAASKIQSGQ
;
A
#
# COMPACT_ATOMS: atom_id res chain seq x y z
N MET A 1 9.12 -6.78 8.83
CA MET A 1 8.77 -7.88 7.90
C MET A 1 8.38 -7.34 6.54
N SER A 2 8.69 -8.02 5.48
CA SER A 2 8.46 -7.56 4.12
C SER A 2 8.02 -8.70 3.20
N VAL A 3 7.45 -8.35 2.05
CA VAL A 3 7.17 -9.30 0.96
C VAL A 3 8.48 -9.66 0.24
N GLY A 4 8.56 -10.87 -0.32
CA GLY A 4 9.76 -11.40 -0.98
C GLY A 4 10.38 -10.48 -2.04
N LYS A 5 11.66 -10.63 -2.31
CA LYS A 5 12.50 -9.76 -3.16
C LYS A 5 11.98 -9.49 -4.57
N THR A 6 11.19 -10.39 -5.13
CA THR A 6 10.58 -10.26 -6.47
C THR A 6 9.26 -9.47 -6.47
N SER A 7 8.79 -9.03 -5.31
CA SER A 7 7.55 -8.26 -5.19
C SER A 7 7.78 -6.79 -5.54
N GLY A 8 6.93 -6.22 -6.39
CA GLY A 8 6.92 -4.78 -6.66
C GLY A 8 6.72 -3.91 -5.42
N ASN A 9 6.08 -4.43 -4.38
CA ASN A 9 5.95 -3.76 -3.10
C ASN A 9 7.31 -3.64 -2.38
N ARG A 10 8.13 -4.69 -2.43
CA ARG A 10 9.47 -4.68 -1.85
C ARG A 10 10.35 -3.65 -2.55
N LEU A 11 10.34 -3.64 -3.88
CA LEU A 11 11.13 -2.67 -4.65
C LEU A 11 10.74 -1.22 -4.32
N LEU A 12 9.45 -0.92 -4.23
CA LEU A 12 8.98 0.41 -3.82
C LEU A 12 9.47 0.81 -2.43
N MET A 13 9.41 -0.10 -1.46
CA MET A 13 9.89 0.16 -0.10
C MET A 13 11.41 0.35 -0.08
N ASP A 14 12.15 -0.46 -0.82
CA ASP A 14 13.62 -0.38 -0.89
C ASP A 14 14.07 0.96 -1.50
N LEU A 15 13.40 1.42 -2.55
CA LEU A 15 13.66 2.73 -3.17
C LEU A 15 13.29 3.88 -2.22
N ALA A 16 12.14 3.82 -1.58
CA ALA A 16 11.68 4.88 -0.68
C ALA A 16 12.59 5.01 0.55
N LEU A 17 13.10 3.89 1.07
CA LEU A 17 13.95 3.86 2.25
C LEU A 17 15.45 3.94 1.95
N ALA A 18 15.85 4.10 0.68
CA ALA A 18 17.26 4.09 0.28
C ALA A 18 18.11 5.14 1.01
N ASN A 19 17.53 6.31 1.29
CA ASN A 19 18.21 7.44 1.92
C ASN A 19 17.91 7.56 3.44
N VAL A 20 17.24 6.58 4.03
CA VAL A 20 16.97 6.57 5.48
C VAL A 20 18.17 5.96 6.20
N PRO A 21 18.86 6.72 7.11
CA PRO A 21 20.12 6.27 7.70
C PRO A 21 19.96 5.00 8.55
N ASP A 22 18.98 4.92 9.42
CA ASP A 22 18.76 3.78 10.33
C ASP A 22 17.68 2.82 9.81
N ARG A 23 17.91 2.29 8.61
CA ARG A 23 16.95 1.39 7.98
C ARG A 23 16.78 0.11 8.78
N PRO A 24 15.53 -0.24 9.21
CA PRO A 24 15.28 -1.48 9.93
C PRO A 24 15.61 -2.70 9.09
N GLN A 25 16.30 -3.67 9.67
CA GLN A 25 16.57 -4.94 9.02
C GLN A 25 15.27 -5.74 8.85
N CYS A 26 15.13 -6.35 7.67
CA CYS A 26 14.02 -7.26 7.39
C CYS A 26 14.36 -8.65 7.94
N LEU A 27 13.76 -9.01 9.08
CA LEU A 27 14.01 -10.32 9.73
C LEU A 27 13.19 -11.43 9.09
N TYR A 28 12.00 -11.14 8.57
CA TYR A 28 11.09 -12.13 7.99
C TYR A 28 10.62 -11.67 6.62
N GLU A 29 10.62 -12.59 5.67
CA GLU A 29 10.05 -12.40 4.34
C GLU A 29 8.94 -13.41 4.09
N ALA A 30 7.84 -12.97 3.48
CA ALA A 30 6.76 -13.83 3.06
C ALA A 30 6.40 -13.58 1.59
N LYS A 31 5.92 -14.60 0.91
CA LYS A 31 5.52 -14.51 -0.50
C LYS A 31 4.25 -13.68 -0.69
N HIS A 32 3.35 -13.73 0.28
CA HIS A 32 2.04 -13.08 0.23
C HIS A 32 1.84 -12.09 1.38
N VAL A 33 1.14 -11.00 1.10
CA VAL A 33 0.82 -9.98 2.11
C VAL A 33 -0.05 -10.54 3.24
N THR A 34 -0.97 -11.45 2.92
CA THR A 34 -1.83 -12.11 3.92
C THR A 34 -1.02 -12.89 4.95
N THR A 35 0.05 -13.54 4.53
CA THR A 35 0.98 -14.22 5.45
C THR A 35 1.69 -13.23 6.36
N LEU A 36 2.10 -12.05 5.84
CA LEU A 36 2.69 -11.00 6.67
C LEU A 36 1.72 -10.50 7.72
N LEU A 37 0.46 -10.30 7.38
CA LEU A 37 -0.57 -9.87 8.33
C LEU A 37 -0.75 -10.91 9.44
N GLY A 38 -0.78 -12.19 9.11
CA GLY A 38 -0.84 -13.27 10.10
C GLY A 38 0.38 -13.31 11.03
N LEU A 39 1.58 -13.04 10.53
CA LEU A 39 2.79 -12.95 11.37
C LEU A 39 2.74 -11.75 12.31
N VAL A 40 2.22 -10.60 11.86
CA VAL A 40 2.01 -9.41 12.73
C VAL A 40 0.97 -9.71 13.80
N GLU A 41 -0.14 -10.35 13.42
CA GLU A 41 -1.21 -10.74 14.34
C GLU A 41 -0.71 -11.73 15.40
N ALA A 42 0.20 -12.61 15.05
CA ALA A 42 0.89 -13.51 15.97
C ALA A 42 1.95 -12.81 16.87
N GLY A 43 2.11 -11.48 16.76
CA GLY A 43 3.01 -10.70 17.60
C GLY A 43 4.50 -10.76 17.19
N LEU A 44 4.83 -11.23 16.00
CA LEU A 44 6.21 -11.38 15.53
C LEU A 44 6.87 -10.07 15.08
N GLY A 45 6.15 -8.94 15.12
CA GLY A 45 6.66 -7.62 14.81
C GLY A 45 5.73 -6.78 13.95
N VAL A 46 6.29 -5.90 13.11
CA VAL A 46 5.55 -4.98 12.23
C VAL A 46 5.85 -5.26 10.76
N ALA A 47 4.91 -4.94 9.88
CA ALA A 47 5.09 -5.11 8.44
C ALA A 47 4.64 -3.87 7.67
N ALA A 48 5.37 -3.52 6.61
CA ALA A 48 4.95 -2.51 5.65
C ALA A 48 4.12 -3.17 4.53
N VAL A 49 2.86 -2.80 4.46
CA VAL A 49 1.91 -3.37 3.49
C VAL A 49 1.12 -2.26 2.79
N PRO A 50 0.63 -2.48 1.56
CA PRO A 50 -0.27 -1.53 0.91
C PRO A 50 -1.55 -1.32 1.73
N SER A 51 -2.04 -0.09 1.78
CA SER A 51 -3.28 0.25 2.51
C SER A 51 -4.50 -0.57 2.07
N LEU A 52 -4.55 -0.99 0.79
CA LEU A 52 -5.62 -1.84 0.26
C LEU A 52 -5.58 -3.30 0.78
N ALA A 53 -4.44 -3.73 1.31
CA ALA A 53 -4.29 -5.07 1.87
C ALA A 53 -4.66 -5.12 3.36
N MET A 54 -4.87 -3.94 3.97
CA MET A 54 -5.25 -3.88 5.38
C MET A 54 -6.71 -4.31 5.57
N PRO A 55 -7.01 -5.09 6.61
CA PRO A 55 -8.37 -5.33 7.03
C PRO A 55 -9.04 -4.02 7.45
N GLY A 56 -10.36 -4.04 7.58
CA GLY A 56 -11.13 -2.85 7.99
C GLY A 56 -10.63 -2.23 9.29
N LYS A 57 -11.05 -0.98 9.53
CA LYS A 57 -10.61 -0.20 10.71
C LYS A 57 -10.97 -0.84 12.06
N ASP A 58 -11.97 -1.72 12.05
CA ASP A 58 -12.48 -2.39 13.25
C ASP A 58 -11.83 -3.77 13.48
N HIS A 59 -10.65 -4.01 12.92
CA HIS A 59 -9.95 -5.28 13.14
C HIS A 59 -9.50 -5.38 14.61
N PRO A 60 -9.80 -6.50 15.31
CA PRO A 60 -9.60 -6.59 16.76
C PRO A 60 -8.12 -6.56 17.19
N THR A 61 -7.21 -6.99 16.33
CA THR A 61 -5.80 -7.22 16.70
C THR A 61 -4.81 -6.41 15.86
N LEU A 62 -5.19 -5.96 14.65
CA LEU A 62 -4.30 -5.24 13.74
C LEU A 62 -4.62 -3.75 13.68
N VAL A 63 -3.60 -2.93 13.84
CA VAL A 63 -3.65 -1.48 13.70
C VAL A 63 -2.81 -1.04 12.51
N SER A 64 -3.36 -0.13 11.71
CA SER A 64 -2.67 0.47 10.57
C SER A 64 -2.18 1.86 10.92
N ILE A 65 -0.88 2.09 10.78
CA ILE A 65 -0.22 3.38 10.99
C ILE A 65 0.32 3.86 9.64
N PRO A 66 -0.10 5.04 9.13
CA PRO A 66 0.44 5.58 7.89
C PRO A 66 1.94 5.84 7.97
N LEU A 67 2.68 5.51 6.89
CA LEU A 67 4.05 5.97 6.73
C LEU A 67 4.05 7.43 6.28
N VAL A 68 4.75 8.29 7.02
CA VAL A 68 4.77 9.74 6.76
C VAL A 68 6.13 10.25 6.29
N GLU A 69 7.23 9.62 6.70
CA GLU A 69 8.60 9.98 6.33
C GLU A 69 9.45 8.73 6.07
N PRO A 70 9.60 8.33 4.80
CA PRO A 70 9.01 8.89 3.58
C PRO A 70 7.55 8.46 3.37
N ILE A 71 6.78 9.29 2.65
CA ILE A 71 5.46 8.88 2.14
C ILE A 71 5.68 7.97 0.95
N VAL A 72 5.17 6.74 1.02
CA VAL A 72 5.27 5.76 -0.07
C VAL A 72 3.92 5.64 -0.77
N THR A 73 3.86 6.05 -2.04
CA THR A 73 2.65 5.97 -2.85
C THR A 73 2.80 4.92 -3.95
N ARG A 74 1.71 4.24 -4.28
CA ARG A 74 1.64 3.27 -5.36
C ARG A 74 0.52 3.64 -6.31
N GLN A 75 0.84 3.79 -7.59
CA GLN A 75 -0.16 3.95 -8.61
C GLN A 75 -0.80 2.61 -8.96
N MET A 76 -2.11 2.58 -9.00
CA MET A 76 -2.89 1.44 -9.46
C MET A 76 -3.75 1.86 -10.66
N GLY A 77 -3.87 1.00 -11.64
CA GLY A 77 -4.64 1.25 -12.85
C GLY A 77 -5.34 0.02 -13.35
N LEU A 78 -6.41 0.24 -14.11
CA LEU A 78 -7.10 -0.80 -14.87
C LEU A 78 -6.43 -0.93 -16.23
N ILE A 79 -6.12 -2.16 -16.63
CA ILE A 79 -5.59 -2.47 -17.93
C ILE A 79 -6.60 -3.31 -18.73
N LYS A 80 -6.74 -2.99 -20.00
CA LYS A 80 -7.51 -3.80 -20.96
C LYS A 80 -6.76 -3.93 -22.26
N ARG A 81 -7.01 -4.99 -23.01
CA ARG A 81 -6.41 -5.17 -24.33
C ARG A 81 -6.94 -4.12 -25.31
N ARG A 82 -6.04 -3.43 -25.99
CA ARG A 82 -6.40 -2.45 -27.03
C ARG A 82 -7.15 -3.13 -28.17
N GLY A 83 -8.21 -2.50 -28.68
CA GLY A 83 -8.99 -3.00 -29.82
C GLY A 83 -9.89 -4.21 -29.49
N LYS A 84 -10.03 -4.59 -28.22
CA LYS A 84 -10.98 -5.64 -27.78
C LYS A 84 -12.12 -5.03 -26.98
N THR A 85 -13.34 -5.40 -27.34
CA THR A 85 -14.53 -5.10 -26.54
C THR A 85 -14.59 -6.02 -25.33
N LEU A 86 -14.89 -5.48 -24.18
CA LEU A 86 -15.09 -6.26 -22.96
C LEU A 86 -16.41 -7.03 -23.05
N SER A 87 -16.49 -8.20 -22.42
CA SER A 87 -17.77 -8.88 -22.20
C SER A 87 -18.68 -8.02 -21.31
N PRO A 88 -20.02 -8.20 -21.36
CA PRO A 88 -20.93 -7.41 -20.52
C PRO A 88 -20.55 -7.42 -19.02
N ALA A 89 -20.21 -8.58 -18.47
CA ALA A 89 -19.80 -8.71 -17.07
C ALA A 89 -18.49 -7.98 -16.78
N ALA A 90 -17.50 -8.09 -17.66
CA ALA A 90 -16.23 -7.38 -17.52
C ALA A 90 -16.40 -5.86 -17.66
N GLN A 91 -17.31 -5.39 -18.50
CA GLN A 91 -17.64 -3.97 -18.62
C GLN A 91 -18.30 -3.44 -17.36
N GLN A 92 -19.25 -4.16 -16.77
CA GLN A 92 -19.87 -3.78 -15.49
C GLN A 92 -18.84 -3.67 -14.36
N LEU A 93 -17.93 -4.64 -14.24
CA LEU A 93 -16.86 -4.59 -13.24
C LEU A 93 -15.94 -3.38 -13.49
N TYR A 94 -15.56 -3.13 -14.73
CA TYR A 94 -14.75 -1.97 -15.11
C TYR A 94 -15.42 -0.67 -14.67
N ASP A 95 -16.70 -0.49 -14.97
CA ASP A 95 -17.46 0.71 -14.65
C ASP A 95 -17.59 0.91 -13.13
N LEU A 96 -17.83 -0.16 -12.37
CA LEU A 96 -17.86 -0.12 -10.91
C LEU A 96 -16.51 0.32 -10.32
N LEU A 97 -15.39 -0.22 -10.82
CA LEU A 97 -14.07 0.14 -10.33
C LEU A 97 -13.70 1.59 -10.66
N VAL A 98 -14.09 2.08 -11.85
CA VAL A 98 -13.88 3.49 -12.23
C VAL A 98 -14.74 4.42 -11.36
N ALA A 99 -16.00 4.10 -11.13
CA ALA A 99 -16.90 4.89 -10.28
C ALA A 99 -16.39 4.96 -8.83
N THR A 100 -15.94 3.86 -8.27
CA THR A 100 -15.39 3.78 -6.91
C THR A 100 -14.14 4.64 -6.76
N ARG A 101 -13.31 4.73 -7.81
CA ARG A 101 -12.13 5.62 -7.83
C ARG A 101 -12.50 7.09 -7.78
N SER A 102 -13.55 7.51 -8.49
CA SER A 102 -14.01 8.89 -8.54
C SER A 102 -14.62 9.35 -7.21
N ALA A 103 -15.17 8.43 -6.42
CA ALA A 103 -15.79 8.72 -5.12
C ALA A 103 -14.79 8.90 -3.97
N ARG A 104 -13.51 8.52 -4.14
CA ARG A 104 -12.47 8.74 -3.13
C ARG A 104 -11.79 10.09 -3.37
N PRO A 105 -11.92 11.06 -2.44
CA PRO A 105 -11.14 12.28 -2.53
C PRO A 105 -9.64 11.93 -2.52
N ARG A 106 -8.89 12.51 -3.45
CA ARG A 106 -7.43 12.45 -3.44
C ARG A 106 -6.99 13.10 -2.13
N SER A 107 -6.47 12.32 -1.18
CA SER A 107 -5.80 12.89 -0.04
C SER A 107 -4.62 13.72 -0.57
N ALA A 108 -4.79 15.03 -0.53
CA ALA A 108 -3.70 15.96 -0.83
C ALA A 108 -2.56 15.69 0.18
N PRO A 109 -1.29 15.73 -0.25
CA PRO A 109 -0.19 15.72 0.68
C PRO A 109 -0.36 16.93 1.61
N ALA A 110 -0.39 16.67 2.91
CA ALA A 110 -0.39 17.73 3.90
C ALA A 110 0.87 18.58 3.68
N ALA A 111 0.68 19.80 3.16
CA ALA A 111 1.73 20.81 3.09
C ALA A 111 2.10 21.17 4.53
N SER A 112 3.24 20.68 5.02
CA SER A 112 3.81 21.13 6.27
C SER A 112 4.21 22.61 6.10
N LYS A 113 3.43 23.53 6.65
CA LYS A 113 3.90 24.88 6.94
C LYS A 113 4.98 24.76 8.02
N ILE A 114 6.22 24.82 7.60
CA ILE A 114 7.31 25.18 8.50
C ILE A 114 7.12 26.67 8.80
N GLN A 115 6.57 26.98 9.97
CA GLN A 115 6.69 28.32 10.52
C GLN A 115 8.08 28.43 11.14
N SER A 116 8.95 29.16 10.45
CA SER A 116 10.15 29.76 11.04
C SER A 116 9.68 30.80 12.05
N GLY A 117 9.74 30.49 13.32
CA GLY A 117 9.63 31.43 14.43
C GLY A 117 11.03 31.85 14.87
N GLN A 118 11.21 33.13 14.95
CA GLN A 118 12.37 33.90 15.46
C GLN A 118 12.76 33.45 16.87
#